data_dba3553dd7c41d3a5cd563e70c6ac1f5
#
_entry.id   dba3553dd7c41d3a5cd563e70c6ac1f5
#
_cell.length_a   1.000
_cell.length_b   1.000
_cell.length_c   1.000
_cell.angle_alpha   90.00
_cell.angle_beta   90.00
_cell.angle_gamma   90.00
#
_symmetry.space_group_name_H-M   'P 1'
#
loop_
_entity.id
_entity.type
_entity.pdbx_description
1 polymer ?
#
loop_
_entity_poly.entity_id
_entity_poly.type
_entity_poly.pdbx_seq_one_letter_code
_entity_poly.pdbx_strand_id
1 'polypeptide(L)'
;IAGLGSRVLGRVVAEDVYNVAGNEVLIPRGTLIDEKWADRVEGMGVDEIKVRSAITCETRYGICSNCYGRDLGRGHLVNIGEAVGVIAAQSIGEPGTQLTMRTFHIGGAASRATAVDNVQVKHEGVFRLHNLKTIEKPNGELVAVSRSGEVAIADQESGKERERYKVPY
;
A
#
# COMPACT_ATOMS: atom_id res chain seq x y z
N ILE A 1 -3.85 -2.70 -6.45
CA ILE A 1 -3.19 -3.39 -5.32
C ILE A 1 -2.18 -4.34 -5.94
N ALA A 2 -0.91 -4.33 -5.48
CA ALA A 2 0.12 -5.22 -5.98
C ALA A 2 -0.20 -6.67 -5.60
N GLY A 3 0.00 -7.62 -6.53
CA GLY A 3 -0.20 -9.05 -6.30
C GLY A 3 0.73 -9.60 -5.21
N LEU A 4 0.38 -10.77 -4.63
CA LEU A 4 1.17 -11.39 -3.57
C LEU A 4 2.59 -11.70 -4.06
N GLY A 5 2.75 -12.23 -5.29
CA GLY A 5 4.04 -12.55 -5.89
C GLY A 5 5.00 -11.36 -5.92
N SER A 6 4.52 -10.18 -6.35
CA SER A 6 5.34 -8.95 -6.39
C SER A 6 5.74 -8.44 -4.99
N ARG A 7 4.94 -8.72 -3.97
CA ARG A 7 5.22 -8.32 -2.57
C ARG A 7 6.24 -9.21 -1.88
N VAL A 8 6.32 -10.49 -2.25
CA VAL A 8 7.25 -11.47 -1.65
C VAL A 8 8.53 -11.65 -2.46
N LEU A 9 8.62 -11.06 -3.65
CA LEU A 9 9.79 -11.12 -4.52
C LEU A 9 11.07 -10.69 -3.77
N GLY A 10 12.13 -11.49 -3.90
CA GLY A 10 13.41 -11.25 -3.23
C GLY A 10 13.43 -11.61 -1.74
N ARG A 11 12.33 -12.10 -1.18
CA ARG A 11 12.27 -12.58 0.22
C ARG A 11 12.53 -14.08 0.32
N VAL A 12 12.94 -14.51 1.50
CA VAL A 12 13.13 -15.93 1.82
C VAL A 12 11.93 -16.42 2.64
N VAL A 13 11.38 -17.54 2.25
CA VAL A 13 10.21 -18.15 2.92
C VAL A 13 10.58 -18.61 4.34
N ALA A 14 9.76 -18.25 5.32
CA ALA A 14 9.99 -18.54 6.73
C ALA A 14 9.49 -19.93 7.16
N GLU A 15 8.37 -20.36 6.59
CA GLU A 15 7.70 -21.64 6.87
C GLU A 15 7.31 -22.30 5.56
N ASP A 16 7.11 -23.62 5.56
CA ASP A 16 6.64 -24.33 4.38
C ASP A 16 5.26 -23.82 3.95
N VAL A 17 5.12 -23.53 2.68
CA VAL A 17 3.84 -23.12 2.09
C VAL A 17 3.14 -24.35 1.56
N TYR A 18 1.93 -24.60 2.05
CA TYR A 18 1.12 -25.74 1.67
C TYR A 18 0.06 -25.37 0.63
N ASN A 19 -0.40 -26.36 -0.11
CA ASN A 19 -1.57 -26.19 -0.97
C ASN A 19 -2.84 -25.96 -0.12
N VAL A 20 -3.93 -25.57 -0.76
CA VAL A 20 -5.22 -25.30 -0.10
C VAL A 20 -5.74 -26.52 0.69
N ALA A 21 -5.38 -27.73 0.27
CA ALA A 21 -5.76 -28.97 0.97
C ALA A 21 -4.84 -29.30 2.17
N GLY A 22 -3.73 -28.59 2.35
CA GLY A 22 -2.80 -28.76 3.47
C GLY A 22 -1.94 -30.03 3.45
N ASN A 23 -1.94 -30.78 2.36
CA ASN A 23 -1.28 -32.09 2.27
C ASN A 23 -0.01 -32.11 1.41
N GLU A 24 0.30 -31.02 0.71
CA GLU A 24 1.47 -30.93 -0.16
C GLU A 24 2.19 -29.61 0.05
N VAL A 25 3.53 -29.68 0.18
CA VAL A 25 4.38 -28.48 0.28
C VAL A 25 4.61 -27.91 -1.12
N LEU A 26 4.08 -26.74 -1.38
CA LEU A 26 4.27 -26.01 -2.65
C LEU A 26 5.61 -25.29 -2.69
N ILE A 27 5.99 -24.64 -1.59
CA ILE A 27 7.26 -23.93 -1.48
C ILE A 27 7.88 -24.29 -0.13
N PRO A 28 9.06 -24.93 -0.10
CA PRO A 28 9.72 -25.27 1.16
C PRO A 28 10.30 -24.03 1.84
N ARG A 29 10.34 -24.05 3.17
CA ARG A 29 10.99 -23.01 3.97
C ARG A 29 12.44 -22.81 3.53
N GLY A 30 12.93 -21.57 3.58
CA GLY A 30 14.29 -21.23 3.19
C GLY A 30 14.48 -21.01 1.69
N THR A 31 13.42 -21.18 0.88
CA THR A 31 13.45 -20.87 -0.56
C THR A 31 13.49 -19.34 -0.75
N LEU A 32 14.43 -18.86 -1.59
CA LEU A 32 14.45 -17.51 -2.07
C LEU A 32 13.41 -17.35 -3.19
N ILE A 33 12.48 -16.43 -3.04
CA ILE A 33 11.47 -16.13 -4.06
C ILE A 33 12.11 -15.27 -5.15
N ASP A 34 12.37 -15.88 -6.29
CA ASP A 34 12.76 -15.21 -7.54
C ASP A 34 11.52 -14.89 -8.40
N GLU A 35 11.74 -14.35 -9.60
CA GLU A 35 10.67 -14.01 -10.53
C GLU A 35 9.82 -15.22 -10.91
N LYS A 36 10.45 -16.40 -11.10
CA LYS A 36 9.75 -17.64 -11.44
C LYS A 36 8.82 -18.11 -10.33
N TRP A 37 9.26 -17.96 -9.08
CA TRP A 37 8.44 -18.26 -7.92
C TRP A 37 7.34 -17.22 -7.72
N ALA A 38 7.63 -15.94 -7.94
CA ALA A 38 6.66 -14.87 -7.83
C ALA A 38 5.48 -15.06 -8.80
N ASP A 39 5.77 -15.40 -10.06
CA ASP A 39 4.74 -15.71 -11.06
C ASP A 39 3.91 -16.95 -10.69
N ARG A 40 4.56 -17.98 -10.13
CA ARG A 40 3.86 -19.20 -9.69
C ARG A 40 2.94 -18.95 -8.48
N VAL A 41 3.38 -18.15 -7.52
CA VAL A 41 2.61 -17.80 -6.32
C VAL A 41 1.24 -17.26 -6.67
N GLU A 42 1.14 -16.42 -7.69
CA GLU A 42 -0.15 -15.87 -8.14
C GLU A 42 -1.10 -16.94 -8.70
N GLY A 43 -0.55 -18.01 -9.29
CA GLY A 43 -1.33 -19.15 -9.81
C GLY A 43 -1.66 -20.24 -8.79
N MET A 44 -1.02 -20.22 -7.60
CA MET A 44 -1.19 -21.29 -6.59
C MET A 44 -2.44 -21.13 -5.72
N GLY A 45 -3.15 -19.99 -5.80
CA GLY A 45 -4.32 -19.72 -4.97
C GLY A 45 -4.01 -19.58 -3.48
N VAL A 46 -2.78 -19.17 -3.15
CA VAL A 46 -2.33 -18.93 -1.78
C VAL A 46 -2.50 -17.44 -1.47
N ASP A 47 -3.24 -17.13 -0.41
CA ASP A 47 -3.53 -15.76 0.00
C ASP A 47 -2.46 -15.17 0.93
N GLU A 48 -1.67 -16.02 1.60
CA GLU A 48 -0.73 -15.62 2.63
C GLU A 48 0.56 -16.45 2.56
N ILE A 49 1.71 -15.78 2.63
CA ILE A 49 3.03 -16.42 2.72
C ILE A 49 3.83 -15.74 3.83
N LYS A 50 4.34 -16.53 4.78
CA LYS A 50 5.25 -16.05 5.81
C LYS A 50 6.66 -15.97 5.26
N VAL A 51 7.24 -14.77 5.27
CA VAL A 51 8.59 -14.49 4.79
C VAL A 51 9.50 -13.98 5.90
N ARG A 52 10.79 -14.21 5.76
CA ARG A 52 11.80 -13.65 6.66
C ARG A 52 11.96 -12.15 6.37
N SER A 53 12.22 -11.37 7.42
CA SER A 53 12.37 -9.92 7.32
C SER A 53 13.60 -9.44 8.11
N ALA A 54 14.22 -8.37 7.62
CA ALA A 54 15.29 -7.67 8.32
C ALA A 54 14.84 -7.11 9.68
N ILE A 55 13.56 -6.71 9.78
CA ILE A 55 12.96 -6.12 10.99
C ILE A 55 12.82 -7.15 12.11
N THR A 56 12.51 -8.40 11.76
CA THR A 56 12.30 -9.49 12.72
C THR A 56 13.54 -10.38 12.91
N CYS A 57 14.70 -9.94 12.41
CA CYS A 57 15.93 -10.72 12.52
C CYS A 57 16.48 -10.65 13.94
N GLU A 58 16.69 -11.82 14.56
CA GLU A 58 17.20 -11.95 15.94
C GLU A 58 18.73 -12.00 16.01
N THR A 59 19.43 -11.79 14.90
CA THR A 59 20.91 -11.77 14.89
C THR A 59 21.42 -10.63 15.74
N ARG A 60 22.33 -10.92 16.66
CA ARG A 60 22.85 -9.94 17.64
C ARG A 60 23.56 -8.75 16.98
N TYR A 61 24.29 -9.00 15.90
CA TYR A 61 24.99 -7.95 15.14
C TYR A 61 24.67 -8.11 13.64
N GLY A 62 24.19 -7.03 13.03
CA GLY A 62 23.81 -7.02 11.64
C GLY A 62 22.50 -7.80 11.36
N ILE A 63 22.38 -8.27 10.14
CA ILE A 63 21.23 -9.00 9.61
C ILE A 63 21.73 -10.28 8.95
N CYS A 64 21.10 -11.42 9.21
CA CYS A 64 21.46 -12.66 8.52
C CYS A 64 21.06 -12.61 7.04
N SER A 65 21.77 -13.34 6.18
CA SER A 65 21.53 -13.36 4.72
C SER A 65 20.09 -13.74 4.37
N ASN A 66 19.49 -14.72 5.06
CA ASN A 66 18.12 -15.15 4.82
C ASN A 66 17.08 -14.08 5.19
N CYS A 67 17.31 -13.31 6.27
CA CYS A 67 16.39 -12.22 6.66
C CYS A 67 16.53 -10.99 5.76
N TYR A 68 17.73 -10.75 5.23
CA TYR A 68 17.93 -9.71 4.23
C TYR A 68 17.31 -10.12 2.88
N GLY A 69 17.59 -11.34 2.43
CA GLY A 69 17.06 -11.90 1.19
C GLY A 69 17.97 -11.63 -0.02
N ARG A 70 17.38 -11.24 -1.13
CA ARG A 70 18.03 -11.05 -2.42
C ARG A 70 18.88 -9.79 -2.45
N ASP A 71 20.10 -9.92 -2.96
CA ASP A 71 20.91 -8.79 -3.42
C ASP A 71 20.33 -8.26 -4.73
N LEU A 72 19.84 -7.04 -4.73
CA LEU A 72 19.16 -6.43 -5.89
C LEU A 72 20.14 -6.16 -7.06
N GLY A 73 21.42 -6.01 -6.77
CA GLY A 73 22.42 -5.80 -7.81
C GLY A 73 22.85 -7.08 -8.52
N ARG A 74 22.90 -8.20 -7.79
CA ARG A 74 23.42 -9.49 -8.29
C ARG A 74 22.33 -10.52 -8.55
N GLY A 75 21.14 -10.34 -8.02
CA GLY A 75 19.97 -11.21 -8.26
C GLY A 75 19.94 -12.52 -7.46
N HIS A 76 20.93 -12.81 -6.64
CA HIS A 76 20.98 -13.99 -5.75
C HIS A 76 20.94 -13.59 -4.28
N LEU A 77 20.89 -14.58 -3.38
CA LEU A 77 20.94 -14.35 -1.94
C LEU A 77 22.19 -13.52 -1.58
N VAL A 78 22.03 -12.52 -0.73
CA VAL A 78 23.12 -11.63 -0.31
C VAL A 78 24.28 -12.40 0.31
N ASN A 79 25.52 -12.02 -0.04
CA ASN A 79 26.71 -12.61 0.53
C ASN A 79 26.94 -12.14 1.97
N ILE A 80 27.52 -13.03 2.79
CA ILE A 80 27.95 -12.67 4.14
C ILE A 80 29.12 -11.69 4.02
N GLY A 81 29.11 -10.64 4.84
CA GLY A 81 30.11 -9.58 4.84
C GLY A 81 29.76 -8.37 3.98
N GLU A 82 28.64 -8.38 3.30
CA GLU A 82 28.13 -7.21 2.55
C GLU A 82 27.71 -6.10 3.52
N ALA A 83 28.12 -4.86 3.24
CA ALA A 83 27.80 -3.70 4.08
C ALA A 83 26.40 -3.16 3.79
N VAL A 84 25.36 -3.98 3.95
CA VAL A 84 23.97 -3.67 3.56
C VAL A 84 23.39 -2.45 4.29
N GLY A 85 23.80 -2.20 5.53
CA GLY A 85 23.39 -1.03 6.29
C GLY A 85 23.95 0.28 5.69
N VAL A 86 25.16 0.27 5.19
CA VAL A 86 25.78 1.42 4.51
C VAL A 86 25.08 1.68 3.18
N ILE A 87 24.81 0.62 2.40
CA ILE A 87 24.09 0.71 1.13
C ILE A 87 22.68 1.31 1.36
N ALA A 88 21.97 0.84 2.37
CA ALA A 88 20.64 1.38 2.73
C ALA A 88 20.72 2.85 3.15
N ALA A 89 21.68 3.21 4.01
CA ALA A 89 21.87 4.58 4.48
C ALA A 89 22.18 5.55 3.33
N GLN A 90 23.02 5.16 2.40
CA GLN A 90 23.35 5.96 1.22
C GLN A 90 22.15 6.09 0.27
N SER A 91 21.42 5.02 0.03
CA SER A 91 20.24 5.02 -0.84
C SER A 91 19.08 5.86 -0.27
N ILE A 92 18.96 5.97 1.03
CA ILE A 92 17.97 6.79 1.72
C ILE A 92 18.46 8.24 1.83
N GLY A 93 19.74 8.44 2.13
CA GLY A 93 20.32 9.76 2.43
C GLY A 93 20.52 10.62 1.18
N GLU A 94 20.88 10.03 0.04
CA GLU A 94 21.11 10.77 -1.20
C GLU A 94 19.86 11.53 -1.66
N PRO A 95 18.71 10.89 -1.91
CA PRO A 95 17.51 11.63 -2.28
C PRO A 95 16.93 12.42 -1.11
N GLY A 96 17.22 12.06 0.13
CA GLY A 96 16.76 12.77 1.33
C GLY A 96 17.25 14.21 1.37
N THR A 97 18.51 14.48 0.99
CA THR A 97 19.07 15.84 0.92
C THR A 97 18.40 16.67 -0.16
N GLN A 98 18.03 16.10 -1.30
CA GLN A 98 17.31 16.78 -2.37
C GLN A 98 15.85 17.05 -2.01
N LEU A 99 15.18 16.15 -1.31
CA LEU A 99 13.80 16.30 -0.83
C LEU A 99 13.67 17.35 0.26
N THR A 100 14.62 17.46 1.20
CA THR A 100 14.60 18.50 2.25
C THR A 100 14.73 19.90 1.66
N MET A 101 15.47 20.10 0.58
CA MET A 101 15.53 21.37 -0.12
C MET A 101 14.19 21.76 -0.79
N ARG A 102 13.38 20.77 -1.19
CA ARG A 102 12.03 20.99 -1.77
C ARG A 102 10.91 21.06 -0.74
N THR A 103 11.01 20.35 0.40
CA THR A 103 9.95 20.31 1.42
C THR A 103 9.87 21.54 2.29
N PHE A 104 10.90 22.37 2.41
CA PHE A 104 10.80 23.68 3.08
C PHE A 104 9.79 24.62 2.39
N HIS A 105 9.49 24.39 1.11
CA HIS A 105 8.47 25.14 0.38
C HIS A 105 7.09 24.47 0.32
N ILE A 106 6.96 23.19 0.68
CA ILE A 106 5.72 22.41 0.57
C ILE A 106 5.25 21.87 1.95
N GLY A 107 6.02 22.04 3.00
CA GLY A 107 5.76 21.49 4.35
C GLY A 107 4.43 21.89 5.03
N GLY A 108 3.62 22.75 4.40
CA GLY A 108 2.26 23.06 4.83
C GLY A 108 1.16 22.27 4.11
N ALA A 109 1.47 21.59 3.00
CA ALA A 109 0.46 20.94 2.15
C ALA A 109 0.36 19.41 2.34
N ALA A 110 1.42 18.75 2.81
CA ALA A 110 1.46 17.29 2.92
C ALA A 110 0.65 16.72 4.09
N SER A 111 0.34 17.50 5.13
CA SER A 111 -0.50 17.06 6.24
C SER A 111 -2.01 17.13 5.97
N ARG A 112 -2.43 17.55 4.76
CA ARG A 112 -3.84 17.61 4.35
C ARG A 112 -4.29 16.50 3.41
N ALA A 113 -3.42 15.61 3.01
CA ALA A 113 -3.73 14.58 2.02
C ALA A 113 -3.75 13.15 2.60
N THR A 114 -4.26 12.98 3.81
CA THR A 114 -5.01 11.76 4.06
C THR A 114 -6.35 12.00 3.37
N ALA A 115 -6.45 11.55 2.10
CA ALA A 115 -7.71 11.55 1.40
C ALA A 115 -8.68 10.73 2.26
N VAL A 116 -9.62 11.42 2.88
CA VAL A 116 -10.74 10.75 3.55
C VAL A 116 -11.59 10.24 2.40
N ASP A 117 -11.51 8.96 2.12
CA ASP A 117 -12.26 8.30 1.03
C ASP A 117 -13.77 8.30 1.29
N ASN A 118 -14.19 8.74 2.46
CA ASN A 118 -15.59 8.84 2.85
C ASN A 118 -15.86 10.12 3.66
N VAL A 119 -17.08 10.58 3.57
CA VAL A 119 -17.60 11.66 4.40
C VAL A 119 -18.72 11.11 5.26
N GLN A 120 -18.55 11.14 6.57
CA GLN A 120 -19.59 10.77 7.53
C GLN A 120 -20.35 12.01 7.98
N VAL A 121 -21.66 11.99 7.78
CA VAL A 121 -22.55 13.03 8.27
C VAL A 121 -22.82 12.84 9.77
N LYS A 122 -22.95 13.95 10.49
CA LYS A 122 -23.15 13.94 11.93
C LYS A 122 -24.64 13.99 12.33
N HIS A 123 -25.49 14.45 11.41
CA HIS A 123 -26.92 14.65 11.67
C HIS A 123 -27.75 13.94 10.60
N GLU A 124 -28.91 13.48 11.00
CA GLU A 124 -29.93 12.99 10.09
C GLU A 124 -30.60 14.14 9.34
N GLY A 125 -30.96 13.92 8.08
CA GLY A 125 -31.58 14.95 7.27
C GLY A 125 -31.79 14.55 5.82
N VAL A 126 -32.29 15.49 5.04
CA VAL A 126 -32.51 15.33 3.59
C VAL A 126 -31.27 15.74 2.82
N PHE A 127 -30.82 14.86 1.94
CA PHE A 127 -29.66 15.07 1.08
C PHE A 127 -30.01 16.04 -0.06
N ARG A 128 -29.22 17.11 -0.20
CA ARG A 128 -29.33 18.08 -1.28
C ARG A 128 -28.02 18.22 -2.04
N LEU A 129 -28.12 18.32 -3.35
CA LEU A 129 -26.98 18.52 -4.25
C LEU A 129 -26.94 19.98 -4.72
N HIS A 130 -25.75 20.59 -4.61
CA HIS A 130 -25.49 21.94 -5.11
C HIS A 130 -24.39 21.90 -6.15
N ASN A 131 -24.63 22.52 -7.32
CA ASN A 131 -23.68 22.62 -8.42
C ASN A 131 -23.03 21.29 -8.84
N LEU A 132 -23.68 20.16 -8.57
CA LEU A 132 -23.19 18.83 -8.89
C LEU A 132 -23.76 18.40 -10.25
N LYS A 133 -22.90 18.23 -11.23
CA LYS A 133 -23.22 17.57 -12.49
C LYS A 133 -22.84 16.09 -12.37
N THR A 134 -23.75 15.22 -12.67
CA THR A 134 -23.54 13.78 -12.66
C THR A 134 -23.69 13.20 -14.05
N ILE A 135 -22.90 12.16 -14.33
CA ILE A 135 -23.03 11.32 -15.53
C ILE A 135 -23.29 9.90 -15.06
N GLU A 136 -24.26 9.25 -15.68
CA GLU A 136 -24.57 7.85 -15.43
C GLU A 136 -23.68 6.97 -16.33
N LYS A 137 -22.93 6.06 -15.71
CA LYS A 137 -22.17 5.05 -16.43
C LYS A 137 -23.10 3.97 -17.01
N PRO A 138 -22.64 3.17 -18.00
CA PRO A 138 -23.43 2.06 -18.54
C PRO A 138 -23.87 1.01 -17.51
N ASN A 139 -23.21 0.95 -16.37
CA ASN A 139 -23.55 0.07 -15.25
C ASN A 139 -24.59 0.67 -14.27
N GLY A 140 -25.13 1.86 -14.55
CA GLY A 140 -26.11 2.54 -13.69
C GLY A 140 -25.50 3.36 -12.54
N GLU A 141 -24.16 3.42 -12.43
CA GLU A 141 -23.46 4.19 -11.39
C GLU A 141 -23.38 5.68 -11.75
N LEU A 142 -23.77 6.55 -10.83
CA LEU A 142 -23.69 8.00 -10.98
C LEU A 142 -22.31 8.50 -10.56
N VAL A 143 -21.64 9.21 -11.44
CA VAL A 143 -20.32 9.81 -11.19
C VAL A 143 -20.40 11.33 -11.24
N ALA A 144 -19.86 11.99 -10.22
CA ALA A 144 -19.75 13.43 -10.17
C ALA A 144 -18.64 13.94 -11.11
N VAL A 145 -18.96 14.93 -11.96
CA VAL A 145 -18.01 15.50 -12.94
C VAL A 145 -17.81 16.99 -12.77
N SER A 146 -18.29 17.57 -11.69
CA SER A 146 -18.15 19.02 -11.46
C SER A 146 -17.05 19.33 -10.44
N ARG A 147 -16.23 20.37 -10.73
CA ARG A 147 -15.14 20.81 -9.86
C ARG A 147 -15.61 21.51 -8.57
N SER A 148 -16.83 22.02 -8.54
CA SER A 148 -17.42 22.79 -7.44
C SER A 148 -18.71 22.16 -6.91
N GLY A 149 -18.83 20.84 -7.02
CA GLY A 149 -19.97 20.10 -6.49
C GLY A 149 -19.95 20.11 -4.96
N GLU A 150 -21.10 20.36 -4.36
CA GLU A 150 -21.30 20.31 -2.92
C GLU A 150 -22.51 19.46 -2.58
N VAL A 151 -22.44 18.79 -1.44
CA VAL A 151 -23.52 18.03 -0.84
C VAL A 151 -23.89 18.69 0.46
N ALA A 152 -25.17 18.93 0.67
CA ALA A 152 -25.68 19.48 1.91
C ALA A 152 -26.68 18.52 2.56
N ILE A 153 -26.69 18.52 3.88
CA ILE A 153 -27.68 17.82 4.69
C ILE A 153 -28.63 18.89 5.27
N ALA A 154 -29.87 18.84 4.84
CA ALA A 154 -30.91 19.73 5.31
C ALA A 154 -31.79 19.05 6.35
N ASP A 155 -32.17 19.79 7.36
CA ASP A 155 -33.12 19.36 8.38
C ASP A 155 -34.49 19.06 7.74
N GLN A 156 -35.11 17.95 8.14
CA GLN A 156 -36.31 17.44 7.51
C GLN A 156 -37.55 18.32 7.80
N GLU A 157 -37.60 18.96 8.96
CA GLU A 157 -38.75 19.81 9.37
C GLU A 157 -38.55 21.27 8.96
N SER A 158 -37.37 21.82 9.21
CA SER A 158 -37.10 23.25 8.96
C SER A 158 -36.57 23.54 7.54
N GLY A 159 -36.12 22.51 6.81
CA GLY A 159 -35.50 22.64 5.51
C GLY A 159 -34.15 23.39 5.52
N LYS A 160 -33.64 23.75 6.70
CA LYS A 160 -32.38 24.49 6.87
C LYS A 160 -31.19 23.57 6.74
N GLU A 161 -30.20 23.95 5.94
CA GLU A 161 -28.97 23.20 5.78
C GLU A 161 -28.13 23.27 7.06
N ARG A 162 -27.77 22.08 7.60
CA ARG A 162 -26.97 21.92 8.82
C ARG A 162 -25.50 21.65 8.51
N GLU A 163 -25.25 20.90 7.44
CA GLU A 163 -23.91 20.50 7.04
C GLU A 163 -23.73 20.63 5.54
N ARG A 164 -22.51 21.01 5.12
CA ARG A 164 -22.15 21.14 3.70
C ARG A 164 -20.76 20.59 3.47
N TYR A 165 -20.61 19.73 2.47
CA TYR A 165 -19.39 19.05 2.11
C TYR A 165 -19.06 19.23 0.64
N LYS A 166 -17.79 19.46 0.33
CA LYS A 166 -17.31 19.50 -1.06
C LYS A 166 -17.10 18.10 -1.60
N VAL A 167 -17.59 17.83 -2.79
CA VAL A 167 -17.39 16.56 -3.49
C VAL A 167 -16.26 16.72 -4.49
N PRO A 168 -15.12 16.04 -4.34
CA PRO A 168 -14.07 16.01 -5.34
C PRO A 168 -14.56 15.27 -6.59
N TYR A 169 -14.03 15.65 -7.74
CA TYR A 169 -14.33 15.01 -9.04
C TYR A 169 -13.25 13.98 -9.37
#